data_6c6115ef1c136dc87780a14aba25c792
#
_entry.id   6c6115ef1c136dc87780a14aba25c792
#
_cell.length_a   1.000
_cell.length_b   1.000
_cell.length_c   1.000
_cell.angle_alpha   90.00
_cell.angle_beta   90.00
_cell.angle_gamma   90.00
#
_symmetry.space_group_name_H-M   'P 1'
#
loop_
_entity.id
_entity.type
_entity.pdbx_description
1 polymer ?
#
loop_
_entity_poly.entity_id
_entity_poly.type
_entity_poly.pdbx_seq_one_letter_code
_entity_poly.pdbx_strand_id
1 'polypeptide(L)' 'LRQALEKLDERERTIITLRFGLGGGEEQTQKEVADQMGISQSYISRLEKRIIQRLKKEMLRLM' A
#
# COMPACT_ATOMS: atom_id res chain seq x y z
N LEU A 1 -3.57 0.20 13.33
CA LEU A 1 -3.22 -0.03 11.93
C LEU A 1 -4.42 0.08 11.00
N ARG A 2 -5.56 -0.48 11.43
CA ARG A 2 -6.78 -0.43 10.64
C ARG A 2 -7.25 1.00 10.37
N GLN A 3 -7.15 1.86 11.37
CA GLN A 3 -7.51 3.27 11.22
C GLN A 3 -6.62 4.00 10.23
N ALA A 4 -5.32 3.67 10.25
CA ALA A 4 -4.38 4.27 9.33
C ALA A 4 -4.68 3.86 7.89
N LEU A 5 -5.05 2.59 7.68
CA LEU A 5 -5.43 2.10 6.36
C LEU A 5 -6.70 2.77 5.84
N GLU A 6 -7.64 3.07 6.72
CA GLU A 6 -8.88 3.73 6.35
C GLU A 6 -8.67 5.16 5.84
N LYS A 7 -7.55 5.78 6.21
CA LYS A 7 -7.22 7.12 5.75
C LYS A 7 -6.60 7.15 4.35
N LEU A 8 -6.24 6.00 3.82
CA LEU A 8 -5.70 5.90 2.46
C LEU A 8 -6.85 5.93 1.46
N ASP A 9 -6.57 6.44 0.26
CA ASP A 9 -7.57 6.38 -0.78
C ASP A 9 -7.71 4.94 -1.28
N GLU A 10 -8.72 4.71 -2.13
CA GLU A 10 -9.04 3.37 -2.60
C GLU A 10 -7.87 2.72 -3.35
N ARG A 11 -7.20 3.50 -4.19
CA ARG A 11 -6.07 3.00 -4.97
C ARG A 11 -4.89 2.63 -4.08
N GLU A 12 -4.56 3.49 -3.14
CA GLU A 12 -3.49 3.23 -2.19
C GLU A 12 -3.77 1.98 -1.37
N ARG A 13 -5.00 1.85 -0.91
CA ARG A 13 -5.42 0.69 -0.12
C ARG A 13 -5.30 -0.60 -0.92
N THR A 14 -5.75 -0.56 -2.18
CA THR A 14 -5.66 -1.72 -3.07
C THR A 14 -4.21 -2.14 -3.28
N ILE A 15 -3.33 -1.19 -3.54
CA ILE A 15 -1.91 -1.47 -3.76
C ILE A 15 -1.29 -2.12 -2.54
N ILE A 16 -1.51 -1.57 -1.37
CA ILE A 16 -0.95 -2.10 -0.13
C ILE A 16 -1.53 -3.48 0.18
N THR A 17 -2.82 -3.66 -0.04
CA THR A 17 -3.48 -4.96 0.18
C THR A 17 -2.84 -6.04 -0.70
N LEU A 18 -2.59 -5.74 -1.95
CA LEU A 18 -1.98 -6.69 -2.88
C LEU A 18 -0.50 -6.93 -2.57
N ARG A 19 0.22 -5.86 -2.24
CA ARG A 19 1.66 -5.96 -1.98
C ARG A 19 1.98 -6.79 -0.74
N PHE A 20 1.18 -6.65 0.30
CA PHE A 20 1.45 -7.32 1.58
C PHE A 20 0.48 -8.43 1.93
N GLY A 21 -0.42 -8.76 1.01
CA GLY A 21 -1.35 -9.86 1.20
C GLY A 21 -2.33 -9.66 2.34
N LEU A 22 -2.71 -8.41 2.61
CA LEU A 22 -3.56 -8.07 3.76
C LEU A 22 -4.98 -8.63 3.65
N GLY A 23 -5.43 -8.93 2.44
CA GLY A 23 -6.76 -9.48 2.22
C GLY A 23 -6.83 -11.00 2.28
N GLY A 24 -5.82 -11.64 2.84
CA GLY A 24 -5.77 -13.09 2.93
C GLY A 24 -5.12 -13.76 1.72
N GLY A 25 -4.67 -12.97 0.74
CA GLY A 25 -3.95 -13.49 -0.41
C GLY A 25 -2.45 -13.52 -0.18
N GLU A 26 -1.72 -13.94 -1.19
CA GLU A 26 -0.27 -13.97 -1.14
C GLU A 26 0.30 -12.58 -1.45
N GLU A 27 1.47 -12.29 -0.88
CA GLU A 27 2.18 -11.06 -1.19
C GLU A 27 2.56 -11.05 -2.68
N GLN A 28 2.39 -9.91 -3.32
CA GLN A 28 2.75 -9.74 -4.72
C GLN A 28 3.90 -8.76 -4.86
N THR A 29 4.72 -8.95 -5.90
CA THR A 29 5.81 -8.02 -6.17
C THR A 29 5.25 -6.71 -6.73
N GLN A 30 6.07 -5.66 -6.71
CA GLN A 30 5.68 -4.38 -7.29
C GLN A 30 5.34 -4.53 -8.77
N LYS A 31 6.09 -5.37 -9.48
CA LYS A 31 5.84 -5.62 -10.89
C LYS A 31 4.49 -6.29 -11.11
N GLU A 32 4.17 -7.29 -10.30
CA GLU A 32 2.91 -8.00 -10.39
C GLU A 32 1.72 -7.07 -10.16
N VAL A 33 1.81 -6.23 -9.13
CA VAL A 33 0.77 -5.27 -8.83
C VAL A 33 0.63 -4.23 -9.95
N ALA A 34 1.76 -3.75 -10.47
CA ALA A 34 1.76 -2.79 -11.57
C ALA A 34 1.08 -3.37 -12.80
N ASP A 35 1.43 -4.61 -13.15
CA ASP A 35 0.82 -5.30 -14.29
C ASP A 35 -0.68 -5.48 -14.10
N GLN A 36 -1.07 -5.87 -12.90
CA GLN A 36 -2.48 -6.10 -12.56
C GLN A 36 -3.32 -4.83 -12.66
N MET A 37 -2.75 -3.72 -12.23
CA MET A 37 -3.45 -2.45 -12.21
C MET A 37 -3.25 -1.60 -13.47
N GLY A 38 -2.39 -2.06 -14.37
CA GLY A 38 -2.12 -1.33 -15.61
C GLY A 38 -1.36 -0.02 -15.40
N ILE A 39 -0.50 0.04 -14.40
CA ILE A 39 0.29 1.23 -14.10
C ILE A 39 1.77 0.86 -14.04
N SER A 40 2.65 1.87 -13.98
CA SER A 40 4.09 1.62 -13.99
C SER A 40 4.58 1.15 -12.62
N GLN A 41 5.63 0.33 -12.64
CA GLN A 41 6.26 -0.14 -11.41
C GLN A 41 6.88 1.03 -10.64
N SER A 42 7.43 2.01 -11.35
CA SER A 42 7.99 3.21 -10.72
C SER A 42 6.94 3.96 -9.91
N TYR A 43 5.73 4.02 -10.44
CA TYR A 43 4.62 4.65 -9.75
C TYR A 43 4.26 3.89 -8.46
N ILE A 44 4.21 2.56 -8.56
CA ILE A 44 3.94 1.70 -7.41
C ILE A 44 5.01 1.93 -6.33
N SER A 45 6.27 1.98 -6.73
CA SER A 45 7.37 2.17 -5.80
C SER A 45 7.25 3.50 -5.05
N ARG A 46 6.91 4.57 -5.76
CA ARG A 46 6.73 5.88 -5.14
C ARG A 46 5.53 5.91 -4.21
N LEU A 47 4.42 5.31 -4.63
CA LEU A 47 3.22 5.23 -3.80
C LEU A 47 3.48 4.42 -2.54
N GLU A 48 4.19 3.31 -2.67
CA GLU A 48 4.50 2.45 -1.53
C GLU A 48 5.31 3.19 -0.47
N LYS A 49 6.32 3.93 -0.88
CA LYS A 49 7.12 4.74 0.04
C LYS A 49 6.28 5.78 0.75
N ARG A 50 5.41 6.44 0.00
CA ARG A 50 4.53 7.46 0.53
C ARG A 50 3.55 6.89 1.55
N ILE A 51 2.98 5.74 1.24
CA ILE A 51 2.03 5.07 2.12
C ILE A 51 2.71 4.62 3.41
N ILE A 52 3.90 4.03 3.29
CA ILE A 52 4.66 3.57 4.45
C ILE A 52 5.01 4.74 5.37
N GLN A 53 5.42 5.87 4.81
CA GLN A 53 5.71 7.06 5.60
C GLN A 53 4.47 7.56 6.33
N ARG A 54 3.34 7.53 5.67
CA ARG A 54 2.06 7.93 6.24
C ARG A 54 1.65 7.01 7.39
N LEU A 55 1.78 5.71 7.19
CA LEU A 55 1.46 4.73 8.24
C LEU A 55 2.39 4.89 9.44
N LYS A 56 3.67 5.10 9.20
CA LYS A 56 4.65 5.35 10.24
C LYS A 56 4.27 6.56 11.07
N LYS A 57 3.88 7.63 10.42
CA LYS A 57 3.47 8.87 11.06
C LYS A 57 2.26 8.65 11.96
N GLU A 58 1.28 7.90 11.48
CA GLU A 58 0.09 7.59 12.25
C GLU A 58 0.40 6.73 13.45
N MET A 59 1.28 5.76 13.30
CA MET A 59 1.69 4.91 14.41
C MET A 59 2.40 5.70 15.49
N LEU A 60 3.25 6.64 15.10
CA LEU A 60 3.95 7.51 16.06
C LEU A 60 2.99 8.42 16.81
N ARG A 61 1.92 8.86 16.15
CA ARG A 61 0.91 9.69 16.79
C ARG A 61 0.11 8.95 17.85
N LEU A 62 -0.05 7.65 17.67
CA LEU A 62 -0.80 6.83 18.60
C LEU A 62 0.02 6.40 19.82
N MET A 63 1.31 6.60 19.76
CA MET A 63 2.21 6.32 20.88
C MET A 63 2.35 7.55 21.77
#